data_676d79f853a8dac6425eebe102e586d7
#
_entry.id   676d79f853a8dac6425eebe102e586d7
#
_cell.length_a   1.000
_cell.length_b   1.000
_cell.length_c   1.000
_cell.angle_alpha   90.00
_cell.angle_beta   90.00
_cell.angle_gamma   90.00
#
_symmetry.space_group_name_H-M   'P 1'
#
loop_
_entity.id
_entity.type
_entity.pdbx_description
1 polymer ?
#
loop_
_entity_poly.entity_id
_entity_poly.type
_entity_poly.pdbx_seq_one_letter_code
_entity_poly.pdbx_strand_id
1 'polypeptide(L)'
;NQYNIDREQAKRVLETTVQMYEQWEEQNPKLAHPQLAALLKWAAMLHEVGLNINHSGMHRHSAYILQNSDLPGFNQEQQTMMATLVRYHRKAIKLDDLPRFTLFKKKQFLPLIQLLRLGVLLNNQRQATTTPPTLKLKTDDYHWTLSFPHDWFSQNALVLLDLEKEQQYWESVTGWLLKIEEESEEAAA
;
A
#
# COMPACT_ATOMS: atom_id res chain seq x y z
N ASN A 1 20.75 -0.85 -16.00
CA ASN A 1 19.66 -0.32 -15.17
C ASN A 1 20.21 0.74 -14.23
N GLN A 2 19.74 1.97 -14.37
CA GLN A 2 20.21 3.10 -13.58
C GLN A 2 19.85 2.94 -12.09
N TYR A 3 18.76 2.24 -11.81
CA TYR A 3 18.29 1.94 -10.45
C TYR A 3 18.15 0.43 -10.33
N ASN A 4 18.88 -0.16 -9.41
CA ASN A 4 18.85 -1.61 -9.19
C ASN A 4 17.59 -2.00 -8.40
N ILE A 5 16.45 -2.06 -9.09
CA ILE A 5 15.17 -2.41 -8.49
C ILE A 5 15.10 -3.92 -8.29
N ASP A 6 14.72 -4.36 -7.08
CA ASP A 6 14.42 -5.76 -6.82
C ASP A 6 13.08 -6.10 -7.48
N ARG A 7 13.15 -6.68 -8.67
CA ARG A 7 11.95 -7.01 -9.47
C ARG A 7 11.05 -8.03 -8.81
N GLU A 8 11.63 -9.01 -8.14
CA GLU A 8 10.85 -10.03 -7.44
C GLU A 8 10.09 -9.44 -6.26
N GLN A 9 10.73 -8.55 -5.51
CA GLN A 9 10.07 -7.84 -4.41
C GLN A 9 8.94 -6.94 -4.92
N ALA A 10 9.20 -6.17 -5.98
CA ALA A 10 8.19 -5.31 -6.57
C ALA A 10 7.00 -6.12 -7.09
N LYS A 11 7.25 -7.28 -7.66
CA LYS A 11 6.20 -8.19 -8.13
C LYS A 11 5.34 -8.70 -6.97
N ARG A 12 5.95 -9.11 -5.86
CA ARG A 12 5.22 -9.55 -4.67
C ARG A 12 4.35 -8.44 -4.10
N VAL A 13 4.90 -7.24 -3.98
CA VAL A 13 4.13 -6.08 -3.51
C VAL A 13 2.96 -5.79 -4.45
N LEU A 14 3.21 -5.82 -5.76
CA LEU A 14 2.16 -5.62 -6.76
C LEU A 14 1.04 -6.64 -6.61
N GLU A 15 1.37 -7.92 -6.52
CA GLU A 15 0.37 -9.00 -6.39
C GLU A 15 -0.48 -8.84 -5.13
N THR A 16 0.15 -8.56 -3.99
CA THR A 16 -0.56 -8.36 -2.72
C THR A 16 -1.46 -7.12 -2.78
N THR A 17 -0.93 -6.02 -3.35
CA THR A 17 -1.67 -4.77 -3.47
C THR A 17 -2.88 -4.93 -4.38
N VAL A 18 -2.72 -5.62 -5.50
CA VAL A 18 -3.83 -5.90 -6.43
C VAL A 18 -4.89 -6.78 -5.79
N GLN A 19 -4.49 -7.82 -5.06
CA GLN A 19 -5.42 -8.69 -4.35
C GLN A 19 -6.32 -7.88 -3.38
N MET A 20 -5.73 -6.96 -2.64
CA MET A 20 -6.47 -6.11 -1.72
C MET A 20 -7.29 -5.04 -2.46
N TYR A 21 -6.75 -4.47 -3.54
CA TYR A 21 -7.49 -3.49 -4.35
C TYR A 21 -8.79 -4.11 -4.91
N GLU A 22 -8.74 -5.33 -5.40
CA GLU A 22 -9.91 -6.02 -5.93
C GLU A 22 -11.01 -6.14 -4.87
N GLN A 23 -10.63 -6.45 -3.64
CA GLN A 23 -11.58 -6.52 -2.51
C GLN A 23 -12.13 -5.14 -2.16
N TRP A 24 -11.28 -4.11 -2.16
CA TRP A 24 -11.72 -2.73 -1.93
C TRP A 24 -12.68 -2.25 -3.02
N GLU A 25 -12.36 -2.53 -4.28
CA GLU A 25 -13.19 -2.16 -5.43
C GLU A 25 -14.57 -2.81 -5.34
N GLU A 26 -14.62 -4.08 -4.99
CA GLU A 26 -15.88 -4.81 -4.83
C GLU A 26 -16.78 -4.18 -3.76
N GLN A 27 -16.17 -3.68 -2.68
CA GLN A 27 -16.90 -3.05 -1.58
C GLN A 27 -17.20 -1.56 -1.84
N ASN A 28 -16.50 -0.93 -2.78
CA ASN A 28 -16.60 0.49 -3.07
C ASN A 28 -16.74 0.76 -4.58
N PRO A 29 -17.74 0.16 -5.23
CA PRO A 29 -17.83 0.22 -6.71
C PRO A 29 -18.04 1.62 -7.25
N LYS A 30 -18.62 2.52 -6.46
CA LYS A 30 -18.86 3.90 -6.88
C LYS A 30 -17.60 4.76 -6.81
N LEU A 31 -16.60 4.35 -6.04
CA LEU A 31 -15.33 5.08 -5.88
C LEU A 31 -14.25 4.55 -6.82
N ALA A 32 -14.32 3.27 -7.18
CA ALA A 32 -13.32 2.61 -8.00
C ALA A 32 -13.28 3.20 -9.42
N HIS A 33 -12.07 3.25 -9.99
CA HIS A 33 -11.86 3.72 -11.35
C HIS A 33 -10.61 3.05 -11.93
N PRO A 34 -10.62 2.66 -13.22
CA PRO A 34 -9.46 1.99 -13.82
C PRO A 34 -8.15 2.78 -13.71
N GLN A 35 -8.20 4.11 -13.75
CA GLN A 35 -7.00 4.94 -13.59
C GLN A 35 -6.43 4.88 -12.18
N LEU A 36 -7.28 4.73 -11.15
CA LEU A 36 -6.81 4.55 -9.77
C LEU A 36 -6.05 3.23 -9.64
N ALA A 37 -6.59 2.16 -10.21
CA ALA A 37 -5.92 0.87 -10.25
C ALA A 37 -4.57 0.96 -10.95
N ALA A 38 -4.51 1.64 -12.10
CA ALA A 38 -3.27 1.82 -12.86
C ALA A 38 -2.22 2.61 -12.07
N LEU A 39 -2.60 3.71 -11.44
CA LEU A 39 -1.70 4.52 -10.61
C LEU A 39 -1.14 3.70 -9.46
N LEU A 40 -2.00 2.93 -8.78
CA LEU A 40 -1.60 2.07 -7.66
C LEU A 40 -0.61 0.99 -8.11
N LYS A 41 -0.88 0.34 -9.23
CA LYS A 41 0.01 -0.70 -9.79
C LYS A 41 1.39 -0.13 -10.12
N TRP A 42 1.43 1.03 -10.78
CA TRP A 42 2.69 1.68 -11.11
C TRP A 42 3.45 2.10 -9.85
N ALA A 43 2.76 2.67 -8.86
CA ALA A 43 3.38 3.04 -7.59
C ALA A 43 3.95 1.80 -6.87
N ALA A 44 3.24 0.68 -6.89
CA ALA A 44 3.71 -0.56 -6.29
C ALA A 44 4.98 -1.08 -6.98
N MET A 45 5.08 -0.95 -8.30
CA MET A 45 6.27 -1.36 -9.05
C MET A 45 7.46 -0.43 -8.82
N LEU A 46 7.22 0.84 -8.61
CA LEU A 46 8.26 1.88 -8.60
C LEU A 46 8.64 2.38 -7.19
N HIS A 47 8.01 1.84 -6.14
CA HIS A 47 8.23 2.38 -4.78
C HIS A 47 9.68 2.26 -4.28
N GLU A 48 10.49 1.37 -4.86
CA GLU A 48 11.88 1.18 -4.47
C GLU A 48 12.89 1.94 -5.36
N VAL A 49 12.42 2.83 -6.25
CA VAL A 49 13.30 3.52 -7.21
C VAL A 49 14.45 4.28 -6.53
N GLY A 50 14.22 4.83 -5.32
CA GLY A 50 15.24 5.54 -4.57
C GLY A 50 16.13 4.68 -3.68
N LEU A 51 15.97 3.36 -3.69
CA LEU A 51 16.64 2.45 -2.75
C LEU A 51 18.17 2.56 -2.80
N ASN A 52 18.76 2.70 -3.98
CA ASN A 52 20.21 2.78 -4.18
C ASN A 52 20.81 4.13 -3.80
N ILE A 53 19.99 5.13 -3.51
CA ILE A 53 20.47 6.48 -3.19
C ILE A 53 20.67 6.61 -1.68
N ASN A 54 19.66 6.26 -0.90
CA ASN A 54 19.69 6.39 0.54
C ASN A 54 18.61 5.53 1.20
N HIS A 55 19.01 4.52 1.97
CA HIS A 55 18.07 3.64 2.65
C HIS A 55 17.20 4.35 3.68
N SER A 56 17.76 5.28 4.44
CA SER A 56 17.01 5.97 5.51
C SER A 56 15.93 6.92 4.97
N GLY A 57 16.12 7.44 3.77
CA GLY A 57 15.16 8.33 3.11
C GLY A 57 14.52 7.72 1.88
N MET A 58 14.52 6.39 1.77
CA MET A 58 14.11 5.69 0.56
C MET A 58 12.77 6.16 -0.01
N HIS A 59 11.73 6.25 0.83
CA HIS A 59 10.39 6.63 0.39
C HIS A 59 10.34 8.07 -0.15
N ARG A 60 11.11 8.98 0.43
CA ARG A 60 11.20 10.38 -0.03
C ARG A 60 12.01 10.49 -1.31
N HIS A 61 13.11 9.73 -1.41
CA HIS A 61 13.94 9.71 -2.62
C HIS A 61 13.18 9.11 -3.80
N SER A 62 12.45 8.03 -3.59
CA SER A 62 11.63 7.42 -4.63
C SER A 62 10.56 8.39 -5.12
N ALA A 63 9.89 9.10 -4.21
CA ALA A 63 8.88 10.09 -4.56
C ALA A 63 9.49 11.26 -5.36
N TYR A 64 10.64 11.77 -4.90
CA TYR A 64 11.33 12.86 -5.60
C TYR A 64 11.71 12.45 -7.02
N ILE A 65 12.28 11.27 -7.19
CA ILE A 65 12.68 10.76 -8.51
C ILE A 65 11.44 10.64 -9.41
N LEU A 66 10.35 10.09 -8.94
CA LEU A 66 9.12 9.97 -9.72
C LEU A 66 8.51 11.32 -10.09
N GLN A 67 8.53 12.27 -9.15
CA GLN A 67 8.02 13.62 -9.39
C GLN A 67 8.81 14.37 -10.45
N ASN A 68 10.13 14.16 -10.51
CA ASN A 68 11.04 14.91 -11.36
C ASN A 68 11.53 14.13 -12.59
N SER A 69 11.08 12.89 -12.78
CA SER A 69 11.41 12.09 -13.94
C SER A 69 10.44 12.37 -15.08
N ASP A 70 10.91 12.17 -16.30
CA ASP A 70 10.02 12.16 -17.46
C ASP A 70 9.40 10.78 -17.59
N LEU A 71 8.08 10.70 -17.35
CA LEU A 71 7.32 9.46 -17.43
C LEU A 71 6.31 9.55 -18.58
N PRO A 72 6.69 9.03 -19.76
CA PRO A 72 5.78 9.06 -20.91
C PRO A 72 4.44 8.38 -20.63
N GLY A 73 3.36 8.97 -21.12
CA GLY A 73 2.01 8.44 -20.91
C GLY A 73 1.30 8.93 -19.67
N PHE A 74 1.98 9.70 -18.80
CA PHE A 74 1.38 10.27 -17.59
C PHE A 74 1.40 11.79 -17.67
N ASN A 75 0.27 12.43 -17.33
CA ASN A 75 0.25 13.88 -17.15
C ASN A 75 0.86 14.27 -15.80
N GLN A 76 1.06 15.57 -15.59
CA GLN A 76 1.72 16.08 -14.39
C GLN A 76 0.99 15.70 -13.10
N GLU A 77 -0.34 15.76 -13.09
CA GLU A 77 -1.11 15.41 -11.90
C GLU A 77 -1.03 13.91 -11.59
N GLN A 78 -1.11 13.05 -12.61
CA GLN A 78 -0.94 11.60 -12.43
C GLN A 78 0.45 11.27 -11.87
N GLN A 79 1.48 11.95 -12.37
CA GLN A 79 2.84 11.77 -11.89
C GLN A 79 2.97 12.21 -10.43
N THR A 80 2.34 13.33 -10.05
CA THR A 80 2.30 13.79 -8.66
C THR A 80 1.53 12.82 -7.77
N MET A 81 0.45 12.24 -8.26
CA MET A 81 -0.29 11.21 -7.53
C MET A 81 0.56 9.98 -7.26
N MET A 82 1.27 9.48 -8.25
CA MET A 82 2.19 8.34 -8.06
C MET A 82 3.30 8.67 -7.07
N ALA A 83 3.92 9.85 -7.20
CA ALA A 83 4.96 10.31 -6.28
C ALA A 83 4.43 10.41 -4.84
N THR A 84 3.19 10.87 -4.68
CA THR A 84 2.54 10.97 -3.37
C THR A 84 2.31 9.57 -2.76
N LEU A 85 1.83 8.62 -3.55
CA LEU A 85 1.67 7.24 -3.10
C LEU A 85 3.00 6.67 -2.62
N VAL A 86 4.06 6.86 -3.38
CA VAL A 86 5.39 6.35 -3.01
C VAL A 86 5.92 7.07 -1.78
N ARG A 87 5.72 8.37 -1.66
CA ARG A 87 6.14 9.14 -0.47
C ARG A 87 5.52 8.59 0.80
N TYR A 88 4.24 8.21 0.76
CA TYR A 88 3.49 7.79 1.94
C TYR A 88 3.38 6.28 2.09
N HIS A 89 4.14 5.50 1.33
CA HIS A 89 4.05 4.03 1.43
C HIS A 89 4.62 3.45 2.73
N ARG A 90 5.30 4.26 3.52
CA ARG A 90 5.86 3.85 4.83
C ARG A 90 6.06 5.07 5.73
N LYS A 91 6.26 4.82 7.04
CA LYS A 91 6.54 5.83 8.06
C LYS A 91 5.34 6.75 8.31
N ALA A 92 5.59 7.93 8.83
CA ALA A 92 4.54 8.86 9.24
C ALA A 92 3.68 9.34 8.06
N ILE A 93 2.39 9.51 8.32
CA ILE A 93 1.42 9.97 7.34
C ILE A 93 1.00 11.39 7.72
N LYS A 94 1.33 12.36 6.86
CA LYS A 94 1.03 13.77 7.06
C LYS A 94 0.08 14.25 5.96
N LEU A 95 -1.22 14.05 6.15
CA LEU A 95 -2.22 14.40 5.15
C LEU A 95 -2.32 15.91 4.89
N ASP A 96 -1.88 16.75 5.85
CA ASP A 96 -1.85 18.21 5.67
C ASP A 96 -0.89 18.62 4.55
N ASP A 97 0.14 17.80 4.27
CA ASP A 97 1.10 18.05 3.20
C ASP A 97 0.65 17.47 1.86
N LEU A 98 -0.56 16.92 1.80
CA LEU A 98 -1.07 16.28 0.59
C LEU A 98 -1.39 17.32 -0.47
N PRO A 99 -0.89 17.18 -1.72
CA PRO A 99 -1.29 18.07 -2.81
C PRO A 99 -2.80 17.98 -3.06
N ARG A 100 -3.37 19.05 -3.61
CA ARG A 100 -4.76 19.02 -4.08
C ARG A 100 -4.81 18.40 -5.47
N PHE A 101 -5.66 17.40 -5.62
CA PHE A 101 -5.88 16.75 -6.91
C PHE A 101 -7.25 17.12 -7.47
N THR A 102 -7.32 17.26 -8.79
CA THR A 102 -8.57 17.57 -9.49
C THR A 102 -9.19 16.31 -10.13
N LEU A 103 -8.35 15.31 -10.47
CA LEU A 103 -8.80 14.10 -11.15
C LEU A 103 -9.69 13.21 -10.29
N PHE A 104 -9.38 13.13 -8.99
CA PHE A 104 -10.08 12.23 -8.08
C PHE A 104 -10.31 12.90 -6.73
N LYS A 105 -11.38 12.48 -6.07
CA LYS A 105 -11.71 12.92 -4.71
C LYS A 105 -10.81 12.24 -3.69
N LYS A 106 -10.69 12.83 -2.49
CA LYS A 106 -9.92 12.23 -1.40
C LYS A 106 -10.38 10.80 -1.09
N LYS A 107 -11.69 10.55 -1.06
CA LYS A 107 -12.25 9.22 -0.81
C LYS A 107 -11.85 8.19 -1.85
N GLN A 108 -11.41 8.63 -3.02
CA GLN A 108 -10.90 7.75 -4.08
C GLN A 108 -9.40 7.57 -3.98
N PHE A 109 -8.66 8.61 -3.61
CA PHE A 109 -7.20 8.58 -3.60
C PHE A 109 -6.60 8.06 -2.29
N LEU A 110 -7.09 8.51 -1.14
CA LEU A 110 -6.52 8.11 0.16
C LEU A 110 -6.52 6.57 0.38
N PRO A 111 -7.55 5.84 -0.05
CA PRO A 111 -7.48 4.37 0.04
C PRO A 111 -6.31 3.74 -0.70
N LEU A 112 -5.81 4.38 -1.76
CA LEU A 112 -4.64 3.87 -2.48
C LEU A 112 -3.39 3.92 -1.61
N ILE A 113 -3.26 4.96 -0.78
CA ILE A 113 -2.16 5.04 0.20
C ILE A 113 -2.27 3.88 1.18
N GLN A 114 -3.47 3.64 1.71
CA GLN A 114 -3.72 2.54 2.65
C GLN A 114 -3.37 1.18 2.02
N LEU A 115 -3.80 0.95 0.79
CA LEU A 115 -3.54 -0.29 0.06
C LEU A 115 -2.03 -0.50 -0.20
N LEU A 116 -1.34 0.53 -0.67
CA LEU A 116 0.09 0.41 -0.96
C LEU A 116 0.90 0.16 0.32
N ARG A 117 0.57 0.86 1.40
CA ARG A 117 1.23 0.66 2.69
C ARG A 117 1.12 -0.79 3.16
N LEU A 118 -0.08 -1.36 3.07
CA LEU A 118 -0.31 -2.75 3.47
C LEU A 118 0.40 -3.74 2.53
N GLY A 119 0.38 -3.47 1.23
CA GLY A 119 1.07 -4.32 0.25
C GLY A 119 2.58 -4.36 0.49
N VAL A 120 3.19 -3.21 0.78
CA VAL A 120 4.63 -3.13 1.10
C VAL A 120 4.91 -3.83 2.42
N LEU A 121 4.13 -3.54 3.47
CA LEU A 121 4.32 -4.09 4.80
C LEU A 121 4.25 -5.61 4.80
N LEU A 122 3.25 -6.18 4.15
CA LEU A 122 3.05 -7.63 4.11
C LEU A 122 4.18 -8.37 3.37
N ASN A 123 5.03 -7.64 2.65
CA ASN A 123 6.18 -8.20 1.94
C ASN A 123 7.52 -7.68 2.49
N ASN A 124 7.52 -7.08 3.69
CA ASN A 124 8.74 -6.54 4.30
C ASN A 124 9.83 -7.59 4.54
N GLN A 125 9.44 -8.83 4.77
CA GLN A 125 10.39 -9.93 5.01
C GLN A 125 11.04 -10.45 3.73
N ARG A 126 10.62 -9.95 2.58
CA ARG A 126 11.13 -10.33 1.24
C ARG A 126 11.10 -11.83 0.97
N GLN A 127 10.09 -12.50 1.56
CA GLN A 127 9.90 -13.95 1.39
C GLN A 127 8.67 -14.24 0.52
N ALA A 128 8.72 -15.35 -0.22
CA ALA A 128 7.70 -15.69 -1.20
C ALA A 128 6.32 -16.00 -0.61
N THR A 129 6.21 -16.22 0.71
CA THR A 129 4.99 -16.74 1.34
C THR A 129 4.47 -15.88 2.50
N THR A 130 4.74 -14.56 2.50
CA THR A 130 4.32 -13.69 3.59
C THR A 130 2.87 -13.24 3.51
N THR A 131 2.23 -13.33 2.34
CA THR A 131 0.82 -13.01 2.17
C THR A 131 0.02 -14.28 2.02
N PRO A 132 -0.96 -14.54 2.91
CA PRO A 132 -1.77 -15.75 2.77
C PRO A 132 -2.72 -15.62 1.58
N PRO A 133 -2.98 -16.73 0.85
CA PRO A 133 -3.92 -16.72 -0.28
C PRO A 133 -5.34 -16.33 0.14
N THR A 134 -5.71 -16.55 1.41
CA THR A 134 -7.04 -16.29 1.95
C THR A 134 -7.11 -15.00 2.75
N LEU A 135 -6.18 -14.07 2.54
CA LEU A 135 -6.23 -12.75 3.18
C LEU A 135 -7.53 -12.03 2.79
N LYS A 136 -8.28 -11.61 3.78
CA LYS A 136 -9.54 -10.90 3.58
C LYS A 136 -9.43 -9.47 4.07
N LEU A 137 -9.87 -8.53 3.24
CA LEU A 137 -9.95 -7.12 3.56
C LEU A 137 -11.42 -6.70 3.64
N LYS A 138 -11.80 -6.09 4.76
CA LYS A 138 -13.10 -5.47 4.92
C LYS A 138 -12.91 -3.98 5.14
N THR A 139 -13.68 -3.16 4.44
CA THR A 139 -13.53 -1.70 4.49
C THR A 139 -14.84 -1.03 4.89
N ASP A 140 -14.73 0.01 5.71
CA ASP A 140 -15.80 0.92 6.06
C ASP A 140 -15.16 2.32 6.07
N ASP A 141 -15.28 3.05 4.97
CA ASP A 141 -14.51 4.28 4.71
C ASP A 141 -13.02 4.01 4.92
N TYR A 142 -12.39 4.65 5.91
CA TYR A 142 -10.97 4.46 6.25
C TYR A 142 -10.74 3.53 7.44
N HIS A 143 -11.80 2.89 7.94
CA HIS A 143 -11.72 1.85 8.96
C HIS A 143 -11.63 0.50 8.27
N TRP A 144 -10.47 -0.12 8.31
CA TRP A 144 -10.21 -1.36 7.60
C TRP A 144 -9.90 -2.49 8.55
N THR A 145 -10.36 -3.69 8.20
CA THR A 145 -10.08 -4.92 8.93
C THR A 145 -9.40 -5.91 7.99
N LEU A 146 -8.22 -6.39 8.40
CA LEU A 146 -7.53 -7.49 7.73
C LEU A 146 -7.74 -8.76 8.54
N SER A 147 -8.23 -9.80 7.88
CA SER A 147 -8.44 -11.11 8.48
C SER A 147 -7.48 -12.12 7.87
N PHE A 148 -6.75 -12.80 8.74
CA PHE A 148 -5.75 -13.80 8.38
C PHE A 148 -6.28 -15.20 8.71
N PRO A 149 -5.75 -16.26 8.08
CA PRO A 149 -6.13 -17.62 8.44
C PRO A 149 -5.85 -17.94 9.90
N HIS A 150 -6.58 -18.93 10.43
CA HIS A 150 -6.37 -19.39 11.79
C HIS A 150 -4.89 -19.69 12.06
N ASP A 151 -4.40 -19.21 13.20
CA ASP A 151 -3.04 -19.44 13.70
C ASP A 151 -1.92 -18.93 12.77
N TRP A 152 -2.22 -17.99 11.87
CA TRP A 152 -1.23 -17.44 10.93
C TRP A 152 -0.05 -16.81 11.65
N PHE A 153 -0.30 -16.04 12.71
CA PHE A 153 0.76 -15.27 13.36
C PHE A 153 1.68 -16.11 14.25
N SER A 154 1.32 -17.35 14.57
CA SER A 154 2.23 -18.23 15.29
C SER A 154 3.51 -18.52 14.51
N GLN A 155 3.43 -18.48 13.16
CA GLN A 155 4.57 -18.69 12.26
C GLN A 155 4.99 -17.40 11.55
N ASN A 156 4.30 -16.29 11.80
CA ASN A 156 4.53 -15.02 11.13
C ASN A 156 4.54 -13.86 12.14
N ALA A 157 5.24 -14.05 13.26
CA ALA A 157 5.24 -13.09 14.37
C ALA A 157 5.78 -11.71 13.97
N LEU A 158 6.79 -11.66 13.07
CA LEU A 158 7.34 -10.39 12.61
C LEU A 158 6.32 -9.58 11.79
N VAL A 159 5.46 -10.26 11.03
CA VAL A 159 4.38 -9.60 10.29
C VAL A 159 3.40 -8.96 11.27
N LEU A 160 3.06 -9.64 12.35
CA LEU A 160 2.18 -9.08 13.38
C LEU A 160 2.78 -7.82 14.00
N LEU A 161 4.07 -7.84 14.33
CA LEU A 161 4.75 -6.66 14.88
C LEU A 161 4.72 -5.48 13.90
N ASP A 162 4.94 -5.74 12.61
CA ASP A 162 4.85 -4.72 11.58
C ASP A 162 3.44 -4.15 11.49
N LEU A 163 2.41 -5.01 11.56
CA LEU A 163 1.02 -4.59 11.53
C LEU A 163 0.64 -3.75 12.76
N GLU A 164 1.16 -4.10 13.93
CA GLU A 164 0.92 -3.32 15.16
C GLU A 164 1.51 -1.91 15.05
N LYS A 165 2.69 -1.77 14.45
CA LYS A 165 3.27 -0.45 14.16
C LYS A 165 2.41 0.32 13.17
N GLU A 166 1.91 -0.36 12.16
CA GLU A 166 1.05 0.25 11.15
C GLU A 166 -0.25 0.75 11.77
N GLN A 167 -0.84 0.00 12.69
CA GLN A 167 -2.00 0.44 13.45
C GLN A 167 -1.76 1.79 14.13
N GLN A 168 -0.57 1.99 14.71
CA GLN A 168 -0.21 3.25 15.35
C GLN A 168 -0.12 4.41 14.35
N TYR A 169 0.45 4.16 13.16
CA TYR A 169 0.47 5.19 12.11
C TYR A 169 -0.94 5.58 11.69
N TRP A 170 -1.84 4.61 11.50
CA TRP A 170 -3.22 4.90 11.12
C TRP A 170 -3.97 5.66 12.21
N GLU A 171 -3.76 5.29 13.47
CA GLU A 171 -4.39 6.00 14.61
C GLU A 171 -4.00 7.47 14.67
N SER A 172 -2.84 7.85 14.14
CA SER A 172 -2.40 9.24 14.08
C SER A 172 -3.14 10.05 13.00
N VAL A 173 -3.91 9.41 12.14
CA VAL A 173 -4.67 10.05 11.07
C VAL A 173 -6.15 10.03 11.42
N THR A 174 -6.77 11.22 11.46
CA THR A 174 -8.18 11.34 11.79
C THR A 174 -9.04 10.50 10.85
N GLY A 175 -9.86 9.63 11.41
CA GLY A 175 -10.79 8.80 10.65
C GLY A 175 -10.20 7.48 10.16
N TRP A 176 -8.91 7.23 10.37
CA TRP A 176 -8.28 5.97 9.97
C TRP A 176 -8.19 5.00 11.13
N LEU A 177 -8.46 3.72 10.84
CA LEU A 177 -8.32 2.65 11.82
C LEU A 177 -7.99 1.35 11.08
N LEU A 178 -7.03 0.61 11.61
CA LEU A 178 -6.67 -0.72 11.10
C LEU A 178 -6.92 -1.75 12.21
N LYS A 179 -7.79 -2.70 11.91
CA LYS A 179 -8.05 -3.86 12.78
C LYS A 179 -7.40 -5.09 12.17
N ILE A 180 -6.84 -5.93 13.03
CA ILE A 180 -6.20 -7.19 12.63
C ILE A 180 -6.92 -8.32 13.35
N GLU A 181 -7.36 -9.31 12.57
CA GLU A 181 -8.09 -10.48 13.09
C GLU A 181 -7.49 -11.76 12.51
N GLU A 182 -7.57 -12.84 13.28
CA GLU A 182 -7.39 -14.19 12.77
C GLU A 182 -8.74 -14.88 12.70
N GLU A 183 -8.93 -15.70 11.68
CA GLU A 183 -10.14 -16.52 11.60
C GLU A 183 -10.15 -17.54 12.73
N SER A 184 -11.35 -17.89 13.21
CA SER A 184 -11.50 -18.91 14.24
C SER A 184 -11.14 -20.29 13.67
N GLU A 185 -10.77 -21.22 14.56
CA GLU A 185 -10.50 -22.60 14.18
C GLU A 185 -11.69 -23.24 13.45
N GLU A 186 -12.92 -22.89 13.87
CA GLU A 186 -14.14 -23.37 13.23
C GLU A 186 -14.28 -22.88 11.79
N ALA A 187 -13.88 -21.64 11.51
CA ALA A 187 -13.93 -21.08 10.16
C ALA A 187 -12.86 -21.69 9.25
N ALA A 188 -11.78 -22.24 9.82
CA ALA A 188 -10.68 -22.87 9.08
C ALA A 188 -10.98 -24.33 8.71
N ALA A 189 -11.98 -24.94 9.33
CA ALA A 189 -12.34 -26.33 9.10
C ALA A 189 -13.14 -26.55 7.81
#